data_19a0128bf1a69f34473430a2eab4ff50
#
_entry.id   19a0128bf1a69f34473430a2eab4ff50
#
_cell.length_a   1.000
_cell.length_b   1.000
_cell.length_c   1.000
_cell.angle_alpha   90.00
_cell.angle_beta   90.00
_cell.angle_gamma   90.00
#
_symmetry.space_group_name_H-M   'P 1'
#
loop_
_entity.id
_entity.type
_entity.pdbx_description
1 polymer ?
#
loop_
_entity_poly.entity_id
_entity_poly.type
_entity_poly.pdbx_seq_one_letter_code
_entity_poly.pdbx_strand_id
1 'polypeptide(L)'
;ERIYINFCNPWPKDRHKKRRLTHTRQLQKYKKFLKSGAEIWFKTDDDELFEESLEYFKECNLEIKYITYDLHASGFEGNVSTEHEEMFTAQGIKTKFLIAEYK
;
A
#
# COMPACT_ATOMS: atom_id res chain seq x y z
N GLU A 1 -11.98 -10.37 3.06
CA GLU A 1 -11.41 -10.11 1.73
C GLU A 1 -10.15 -9.27 1.82
N ARG A 2 -9.22 -9.49 0.92
CA ARG A 2 -7.97 -8.72 0.87
C ARG A 2 -7.65 -8.34 -0.57
N ILE A 3 -7.14 -7.12 -0.72
CA ILE A 3 -6.52 -6.67 -1.98
C ILE A 3 -5.03 -6.50 -1.69
N TYR A 4 -4.19 -7.09 -2.54
CA TYR A 4 -2.74 -6.92 -2.45
C TYR A 4 -2.29 -5.94 -3.52
N ILE A 5 -1.64 -4.85 -3.09
CA ILE A 5 -1.05 -3.86 -4.00
C ILE A 5 0.45 -3.86 -3.73
N ASN A 6 1.20 -4.54 -4.59
CA ASN A 6 2.64 -4.73 -4.41
C ASN A 6 3.42 -4.00 -5.48
N PHE A 7 4.23 -3.00 -5.08
CA PHE A 7 5.15 -2.28 -5.96
C PHE A 7 4.48 -1.72 -7.21
N CYS A 8 3.30 -1.11 -7.05
CA CYS A 8 2.59 -0.48 -8.16
C CYS A 8 3.31 0.77 -8.66
N ASN A 9 2.94 1.21 -9.86
CA ASN A 9 3.52 2.42 -10.44
C ASN A 9 3.20 3.63 -9.55
N PRO A 10 4.22 4.41 -9.10
CA PRO A 10 3.99 5.54 -8.22
C PRO A 10 3.41 6.78 -8.93
N TRP A 11 3.45 6.85 -10.26
CA TRP A 11 2.94 7.98 -11.04
C TRP A 11 3.32 9.33 -10.38
N PRO A 12 4.61 9.73 -10.38
CA PRO A 12 5.07 10.87 -9.58
C PRO A 12 4.60 12.24 -10.05
N LYS A 13 4.20 12.37 -11.31
CA LYS A 13 3.69 13.65 -11.84
C LYS A 13 2.27 13.90 -11.37
N ASP A 14 1.98 15.12 -10.92
CA ASP A 14 0.65 15.50 -10.40
C ASP A 14 -0.49 15.12 -11.32
N ARG A 15 -0.32 15.35 -12.62
CA ARG A 15 -1.35 15.04 -13.63
C ARG A 15 -1.67 13.55 -13.73
N HIS A 16 -0.79 12.67 -13.21
CA HIS A 16 -0.94 11.21 -13.27
C HIS A 16 -1.33 10.59 -11.93
N LYS A 17 -1.35 11.34 -10.84
CA LYS A 17 -1.58 10.77 -9.49
C LYS A 17 -2.90 10.03 -9.36
N LYS A 18 -3.93 10.42 -10.11
CA LYS A 18 -5.22 9.72 -10.13
C LYS A 18 -5.13 8.29 -10.64
N ARG A 19 -4.04 7.94 -11.31
CA ARG A 19 -3.80 6.58 -11.82
C ARG A 19 -3.21 5.66 -10.78
N ARG A 20 -2.74 6.19 -9.65
CA ARG A 20 -2.21 5.36 -8.56
C ARG A 20 -3.28 4.42 -8.04
N LEU A 21 -2.91 3.15 -7.83
CA LEU A 21 -3.88 2.15 -7.33
C LEU A 21 -4.38 2.46 -5.93
N THR A 22 -3.64 3.25 -5.15
CA THR A 22 -4.03 3.67 -3.80
C THR A 22 -4.73 5.02 -3.74
N HIS A 23 -4.90 5.71 -4.89
CA HIS A 23 -5.56 7.02 -4.92
C HIS A 23 -7.02 6.92 -4.44
N THR A 24 -7.51 7.98 -3.79
CA THR A 24 -8.88 8.01 -3.26
C THR A 24 -9.92 7.60 -4.29
N ARG A 25 -9.73 7.99 -5.54
CA ARG A 25 -10.62 7.62 -6.64
C ARG A 25 -10.71 6.11 -6.81
N GLN A 26 -9.58 5.41 -6.72
CA GLN A 26 -9.54 3.95 -6.83
C GLN A 26 -10.11 3.29 -5.56
N LEU A 27 -9.77 3.83 -4.40
CA LEU A 27 -10.27 3.31 -3.12
C LEU A 27 -11.79 3.35 -3.05
N GLN A 28 -12.40 4.43 -3.57
CA GLN A 28 -13.86 4.55 -3.64
C GLN A 28 -14.47 3.52 -4.60
N LYS A 29 -13.79 3.20 -5.70
CA LYS A 29 -14.23 2.16 -6.62
C LYS A 29 -14.18 0.78 -5.96
N TYR A 30 -13.11 0.48 -5.23
CA TYR A 30 -12.99 -0.80 -4.52
C TYR A 30 -14.11 -0.97 -3.49
N LYS A 31 -14.48 0.10 -2.82
CA LYS A 31 -15.54 0.08 -1.81
C LYS A 31 -16.88 -0.41 -2.37
N LYS A 32 -17.13 -0.20 -3.66
CA LYS A 32 -18.37 -0.65 -4.30
C LYS A 32 -18.45 -2.17 -4.39
N PHE A 33 -17.32 -2.86 -4.38
CA PHE A 33 -17.24 -4.31 -4.53
C PHE A 33 -16.95 -5.03 -3.22
N LEU A 34 -16.30 -4.31 -2.28
CA LEU A 34 -15.79 -4.91 -1.05
C LEU A 34 -16.74 -4.66 0.12
N LYS A 35 -16.84 -5.66 0.98
CA LYS A 35 -17.63 -5.54 2.21
C LYS A 35 -16.84 -4.78 3.27
N SER A 36 -17.57 -4.25 4.27
CA SER A 36 -16.95 -3.71 5.47
C SER A 36 -16.04 -4.78 6.08
N GLY A 37 -14.87 -4.37 6.52
CA GLY A 37 -13.87 -5.28 7.06
C GLY A 37 -12.86 -5.81 6.04
N ALA A 38 -13.05 -5.52 4.74
CA ALA A 38 -12.07 -5.87 3.72
C ALA A 38 -10.77 -5.09 3.92
N GLU A 39 -9.65 -5.72 3.63
CA GLU A 39 -8.34 -5.13 3.87
C GLU A 39 -7.59 -4.86 2.56
N ILE A 40 -6.79 -3.80 2.56
CA ILE A 40 -5.80 -3.53 1.51
C ILE A 40 -4.42 -3.73 2.14
N TRP A 41 -3.65 -4.64 1.56
CA TRP A 41 -2.28 -4.93 1.96
C TRP A 41 -1.37 -4.27 0.92
N PHE A 42 -0.75 -3.17 1.29
CA PHE A 42 0.01 -2.33 0.38
C PHE A 42 1.48 -2.31 0.75
N LYS A 43 2.35 -2.64 -0.22
CA LYS A 43 3.79 -2.48 -0.03
C LYS A 43 4.42 -1.79 -1.24
N THR A 44 5.43 -0.97 -0.97
CA THR A 44 6.16 -0.23 -1.97
C THR A 44 7.56 0.14 -1.46
N ASP A 45 8.46 0.38 -2.39
CA ASP A 45 9.78 0.94 -2.11
C ASP A 45 9.79 2.47 -2.23
N ASP A 46 8.75 3.05 -2.81
CA ASP A 46 8.66 4.48 -3.09
C ASP A 46 8.14 5.26 -1.87
N ASP A 47 8.99 6.14 -1.31
CA ASP A 47 8.65 6.89 -0.11
C ASP A 47 7.49 7.87 -0.33
N GLU A 48 7.50 8.60 -1.43
CA GLU A 48 6.45 9.59 -1.73
C GLU A 48 5.10 8.91 -1.91
N LEU A 49 5.06 7.81 -2.68
CA LEU A 49 3.83 7.04 -2.87
C LEU A 49 3.29 6.54 -1.54
N PHE A 50 4.16 6.04 -0.68
CA PHE A 50 3.74 5.49 0.62
C PHE A 50 3.12 6.58 1.51
N GLU A 51 3.79 7.72 1.65
CA GLU A 51 3.30 8.83 2.48
C GLU A 51 1.99 9.41 1.93
N GLU A 52 1.92 9.64 0.62
CA GLU A 52 0.68 10.15 0.02
C GLU A 52 -0.45 9.13 0.10
N SER A 53 -0.13 7.84 -0.01
CA SER A 53 -1.14 6.78 0.13
C SER A 53 -1.75 6.75 1.53
N LEU A 54 -0.98 7.02 2.57
CA LEU A 54 -1.52 7.15 3.93
C LEU A 54 -2.63 8.20 3.99
N GLU A 55 -2.42 9.34 3.33
CA GLU A 55 -3.43 10.39 3.26
C GLU A 55 -4.67 9.92 2.49
N TYR A 56 -4.47 9.23 1.38
CA TYR A 56 -5.58 8.67 0.60
C TYR A 56 -6.43 7.71 1.43
N PHE A 57 -5.80 6.83 2.20
CA PHE A 57 -6.53 5.90 3.06
C PHE A 57 -7.33 6.63 4.14
N LYS A 58 -6.74 7.66 4.74
CA LYS A 58 -7.43 8.48 5.75
C LYS A 58 -8.63 9.22 5.15
N GLU A 59 -8.47 9.81 3.97
CA GLU A 59 -9.55 10.53 3.28
C GLU A 59 -10.74 9.62 2.98
N CYS A 60 -10.50 8.35 2.71
CA CYS A 60 -11.55 7.37 2.43
C CYS A 60 -12.03 6.62 3.68
N ASN A 61 -11.64 7.10 4.85
CA ASN A 61 -12.05 6.52 6.15
C ASN A 61 -11.62 5.06 6.36
N LEU A 62 -10.49 4.66 5.77
CA LEU A 62 -9.92 3.38 6.09
C LEU A 62 -9.13 3.47 7.38
N GLU A 63 -9.18 2.42 8.18
CA GLU A 63 -8.39 2.32 9.40
C GLU A 63 -7.05 1.65 9.09
N ILE A 64 -5.95 2.26 9.54
CA ILE A 64 -4.63 1.67 9.39
C ILE A 64 -4.43 0.68 10.53
N LYS A 65 -4.39 -0.61 10.20
CA LYS A 65 -4.27 -1.70 11.18
C LYS A 65 -2.82 -2.01 11.51
N TYR A 66 -1.90 -1.79 10.56
CA TYR A 66 -0.48 -2.06 10.73
C TYR A 66 0.31 -1.19 9.76
N ILE A 67 1.48 -0.73 10.18
CA ILE A 67 2.36 0.05 9.32
C ILE A 67 3.82 -0.20 9.71
N THR A 68 4.68 -0.34 8.72
CA THR A 68 6.12 -0.38 8.92
C THR A 68 6.84 0.26 7.74
N TYR A 69 7.95 0.93 8.04
CA TYR A 69 8.81 1.52 7.02
C TYR A 69 9.97 0.59 6.63
N ASP A 70 10.06 -0.57 7.28
CA ASP A 70 11.05 -1.60 6.95
C ASP A 70 10.44 -2.97 7.24
N LEU A 71 9.79 -3.53 6.24
CA LEU A 71 9.04 -4.79 6.37
C LEU A 71 9.93 -5.95 6.84
N HIS A 72 11.14 -6.04 6.29
CA HIS A 72 12.04 -7.16 6.61
C HIS A 72 12.58 -7.08 8.02
N ALA A 73 12.78 -5.88 8.56
CA ALA A 73 13.23 -5.68 9.94
C ALA A 73 12.08 -5.73 10.96
N SER A 74 10.83 -5.66 10.50
CA SER A 74 9.66 -5.57 11.39
C SER A 74 9.29 -6.88 12.06
N GLY A 75 9.74 -8.01 11.50
CA GLY A 75 9.33 -9.32 12.00
C GLY A 75 7.91 -9.71 11.66
N PHE A 76 7.26 -8.99 10.74
CA PHE A 76 5.88 -9.28 10.34
C PHE A 76 5.78 -10.68 9.73
N GLU A 77 4.91 -11.50 10.29
CA GLU A 77 4.62 -12.83 9.76
C GLU A 77 3.44 -12.73 8.78
N GLY A 78 3.45 -13.57 7.75
CA GLY A 78 2.40 -13.56 6.73
C GLY A 78 2.79 -12.80 5.47
N ASN A 79 3.99 -12.23 5.43
CA ASN A 79 4.50 -11.61 4.21
C ASN A 79 4.96 -12.67 3.22
N VAL A 80 4.55 -12.53 1.96
CA VAL A 80 5.08 -13.34 0.86
C VAL A 80 6.03 -12.45 0.05
N SER A 81 7.32 -12.75 0.13
CA SER A 81 8.34 -11.97 -0.55
C SER A 81 8.23 -12.12 -2.07
N THR A 82 8.33 -11.02 -2.80
CA THR A 82 8.34 -11.01 -4.26
C THR A 82 9.77 -10.89 -4.79
N GLU A 83 9.97 -11.18 -6.08
CA GLU A 83 11.28 -10.98 -6.70
C GLU A 83 11.75 -9.54 -6.62
N HIS A 84 10.84 -8.58 -6.83
CA HIS A 84 11.13 -7.15 -6.67
C HIS A 84 11.60 -6.83 -5.27
N GLU A 85 10.91 -7.36 -4.28
CA GLU A 85 11.23 -7.15 -2.88
C GLU A 85 12.62 -7.68 -2.53
N GLU A 86 12.94 -8.89 -2.98
CA GLU A 86 14.26 -9.49 -2.75
C GLU A 86 15.37 -8.69 -3.42
N MET A 87 15.15 -8.22 -4.63
CA MET A 87 16.11 -7.41 -5.38
C MET A 87 16.38 -6.08 -4.66
N PHE A 88 15.33 -5.39 -4.22
CA PHE A 88 15.48 -4.12 -3.51
C PHE A 88 16.16 -4.31 -2.15
N THR A 89 15.83 -5.37 -1.43
CA THR A 89 16.46 -5.69 -0.16
C THR A 89 17.96 -5.94 -0.34
N ALA A 90 18.35 -6.64 -1.40
CA ALA A 90 19.76 -6.89 -1.72
C ALA A 90 20.51 -5.58 -2.05
N GLN A 91 19.80 -4.57 -2.55
CA GLN A 91 20.36 -3.25 -2.82
C GLN A 91 20.31 -2.29 -1.63
N GLY A 92 19.79 -2.74 -0.48
CA GLY A 92 19.64 -1.92 0.71
C GLY A 92 18.40 -1.02 0.69
N ILE A 93 17.49 -1.22 -0.24
CA ILE A 93 16.24 -0.45 -0.33
C ILE A 93 15.20 -1.07 0.59
N LYS A 94 14.65 -0.28 1.50
CA LYS A 94 13.66 -0.75 2.46
C LYS A 94 12.27 -0.84 1.83
N THR A 95 11.53 -1.90 2.15
CA THR A 95 10.14 -2.06 1.73
C THR A 95 9.23 -1.50 2.81
N LYS A 96 8.37 -0.54 2.44
CA LYS A 96 7.34 0.00 3.32
C LYS A 96 6.08 -0.83 3.11
N PHE A 97 5.33 -1.04 4.18
CA PHE A 97 4.14 -1.90 4.15
C PHE A 97 3.09 -1.39 5.13
N LEU A 98 1.84 -1.47 4.72
CA LEU A 98 0.71 -1.19 5.61
C LEU A 98 -0.47 -2.10 5.30
N ILE A 99 -1.33 -2.25 6.31
CA ILE A 99 -2.63 -2.90 6.18
C ILE A 99 -3.68 -1.85 6.52
N ALA A 100 -4.58 -1.58 5.58
CA ALA A 100 -5.70 -0.65 5.77
C ALA A 100 -7.02 -1.42 5.64
N GLU A 101 -7.98 -1.12 6.51
CA GLU A 101 -9.25 -1.83 6.55
C GLU A 101 -10.40 -0.88 6.25
N TYR A 102 -11.33 -1.30 5.39
CA TYR A 102 -12.58 -0.59 5.15
C TYR A 102 -13.50 -0.74 6.35
N LYS A 103 -13.96 0.37 6.86
CA LYS A 103 -14.92 0.40 7.98
C LYS A 103 -16.34 0.17 7.52
#